data_52aaf507840f2aa57ca3e4819cb5a566
#
_entry.id   52aaf507840f2aa57ca3e4819cb5a566
#
_cell.length_a   1.000
_cell.length_b   1.000
_cell.length_c   1.000
_cell.angle_alpha   90.00
_cell.angle_beta   90.00
_cell.angle_gamma   90.00
#
_symmetry.space_group_name_H-M   'P 1'
#
loop_
_entity.id
_entity.type
_entity.pdbx_description
1 polymer ?
#
loop_
_entity_poly.entity_id
_entity_poly.type
_entity_poly.pdbx_seq_one_letter_code
_entity_poly.pdbx_strand_id
1 'polypeptide(L)'
;MCIRDRFNTKIGHEYLVNRRKLNPNTVINLTKLGLSGIANVLAAIKTARLLELSKNDAVITVATDSGALYSSEKISTESKIFPDGFDLVAAGETYARYLLGTQSDHILETTHRDRNRIFNLGYYTWVEQQNISLNDFESRRDQRFWQKLHQLLPIWDEMIREFNKRTGSV
;
A
#
# COMPACT_ATOMS: atom_id res chain seq x y z
N MET A 1 3.46 10.77 6.21
CA MET A 1 3.64 9.35 5.87
C MET A 1 5.09 8.91 6.04
N CYS A 2 6.06 9.68 5.56
CA CYS A 2 7.49 9.40 5.71
C CYS A 2 7.98 9.24 7.17
N ILE A 3 7.27 9.82 8.15
CA ILE A 3 7.57 9.63 9.57
C ILE A 3 7.54 8.15 9.96
N ARG A 4 6.61 7.37 9.42
CA ARG A 4 6.49 5.93 9.73
C ARG A 4 7.60 5.11 9.08
N ASP A 5 8.17 5.62 8.00
CA ASP A 5 9.31 4.99 7.35
C ASP A 5 10.61 5.04 8.19
N ARG A 6 10.64 5.89 9.24
CA ARG A 6 11.73 5.89 10.23
C ARG A 6 11.89 4.55 10.95
N PHE A 7 10.86 3.72 10.98
CA PHE A 7 10.98 2.35 11.48
C PHE A 7 11.81 1.42 10.58
N ASN A 8 12.16 1.86 9.38
CA ASN A 8 13.13 1.19 8.49
C ASN A 8 14.58 1.62 8.74
N THR A 9 14.85 2.42 9.77
CA THR A 9 16.19 2.79 10.23
C THR A 9 16.70 1.83 11.32
N LYS A 10 18.00 1.88 11.61
CA LYS A 10 18.60 1.07 12.71
C LYS A 10 17.88 1.31 14.04
N ILE A 11 17.65 2.57 14.40
CA ILE A 11 16.94 2.97 15.64
C ILE A 11 15.51 2.45 15.63
N GLY A 12 14.80 2.59 14.49
CA GLY A 12 13.46 2.07 14.34
C GLY A 12 13.39 0.55 14.52
N HIS A 13 14.31 -0.21 13.91
CA HIS A 13 14.41 -1.65 14.09
C HIS A 13 14.68 -2.03 15.55
N GLU A 14 15.63 -1.35 16.19
CA GLU A 14 15.93 -1.56 17.61
C GLU A 14 14.69 -1.34 18.49
N TYR A 15 13.97 -0.25 18.27
CA TYR A 15 12.72 0.03 18.98
C TYR A 15 11.69 -1.07 18.80
N LEU A 16 11.43 -1.48 17.55
CA LEU A 16 10.43 -2.50 17.24
C LEU A 16 10.79 -3.87 17.84
N VAL A 17 12.04 -4.28 17.74
CA VAL A 17 12.49 -5.57 18.28
C VAL A 17 12.55 -5.54 19.81
N ASN A 18 13.24 -4.55 20.39
CA ASN A 18 13.55 -4.56 21.82
C ASN A 18 12.37 -4.09 22.69
N ARG A 19 11.63 -3.08 22.23
CA ARG A 19 10.53 -2.50 23.02
C ARG A 19 9.17 -3.08 22.65
N ARG A 20 8.94 -3.37 21.35
CA ARG A 20 7.65 -3.89 20.88
C ARG A 20 7.64 -5.41 20.74
N LYS A 21 8.79 -6.07 20.92
CA LYS A 21 8.96 -7.54 20.88
C LYS A 21 8.53 -8.16 19.55
N LEU A 22 8.68 -7.39 18.45
CA LEU A 22 8.40 -7.92 17.11
C LEU A 22 9.52 -8.87 16.68
N ASN A 23 9.17 -9.84 15.85
CA ASN A 23 10.12 -10.78 15.28
C ASN A 23 11.13 -10.03 14.39
N PRO A 24 12.46 -10.18 14.60
CA PRO A 24 13.48 -9.50 13.80
C PRO A 24 13.33 -9.70 12.30
N ASN A 25 12.96 -10.90 11.85
CA ASN A 25 12.75 -11.18 10.43
C ASN A 25 11.57 -10.39 9.85
N THR A 26 10.51 -10.18 10.63
CA THR A 26 9.40 -9.30 10.23
C THR A 26 9.87 -7.86 10.12
N VAL A 27 10.64 -7.38 11.10
CA VAL A 27 11.14 -5.99 11.12
C VAL A 27 12.04 -5.70 9.91
N ILE A 28 12.97 -6.60 9.58
CA ILE A 28 13.82 -6.46 8.38
C ILE A 28 13.01 -6.37 7.10
N ASN A 29 11.92 -7.13 7.01
CA ASN A 29 11.05 -7.12 5.83
C ASN A 29 10.20 -5.84 5.69
N LEU A 30 10.07 -4.99 6.73
CA LEU A 30 9.38 -3.71 6.60
C LEU A 30 10.04 -2.77 5.59
N THR A 31 11.34 -2.91 5.34
CA THR A 31 12.06 -2.15 4.30
C THR A 31 11.53 -2.37 2.89
N LYS A 32 10.83 -3.47 2.67
CA LYS A 32 10.16 -3.79 1.40
C LYS A 32 8.88 -2.99 1.17
N LEU A 33 8.35 -2.34 2.21
CA LEU A 33 7.17 -1.50 2.11
C LEU A 33 7.57 -0.06 1.75
N GLY A 34 7.13 0.42 0.60
CA GLY A 34 7.17 1.83 0.23
C GLY A 34 6.02 2.62 0.86
N LEU A 35 5.89 3.89 0.48
CA LEU A 35 4.92 4.80 1.08
C LEU A 35 3.47 4.31 0.90
N SER A 36 3.12 3.81 -0.28
CA SER A 36 1.80 3.26 -0.56
C SER A 36 1.53 1.98 0.23
N GLY A 37 2.53 1.10 0.35
CA GLY A 37 2.43 -0.11 1.19
C GLY A 37 2.16 0.22 2.66
N ILE A 38 2.85 1.22 3.22
CA ILE A 38 2.62 1.72 4.58
C ILE A 38 1.21 2.31 4.72
N ALA A 39 0.73 3.08 3.73
CA ALA A 39 -0.63 3.61 3.73
C ALA A 39 -1.68 2.51 3.73
N ASN A 40 -1.46 1.46 2.94
CA ASN A 40 -2.34 0.30 2.88
C ASN A 40 -2.40 -0.46 4.21
N VAL A 41 -1.27 -0.64 4.89
CA VAL A 41 -1.24 -1.25 6.24
C VAL A 41 -2.04 -0.41 7.24
N LEU A 42 -1.92 0.92 7.20
CA LEU A 42 -2.70 1.79 8.08
C LEU A 42 -4.20 1.75 7.76
N ALA A 43 -4.56 1.70 6.48
CA ALA A 43 -5.94 1.51 6.06
C ALA A 43 -6.49 0.16 6.56
N ALA A 44 -5.69 -0.92 6.47
CA ALA A 44 -6.05 -2.23 7.00
C ALA A 44 -6.29 -2.20 8.53
N ILE A 45 -5.43 -1.51 9.29
CA ILE A 45 -5.61 -1.34 10.75
C ILE A 45 -6.91 -0.59 11.04
N LYS A 46 -7.18 0.50 10.33
CA LYS A 46 -8.42 1.28 10.48
C LYS A 46 -9.65 0.46 10.16
N THR A 47 -9.62 -0.28 9.05
CA THR A 47 -10.71 -1.18 8.63
C THR A 47 -10.97 -2.27 9.68
N ALA A 48 -9.92 -2.91 10.17
CA ALA A 48 -10.03 -3.94 11.19
C ALA A 48 -10.68 -3.40 12.49
N ARG A 49 -10.33 -2.19 12.89
CA ARG A 49 -10.94 -1.53 14.05
C ARG A 49 -12.38 -1.13 13.82
N LEU A 50 -12.69 -0.56 12.63
CA LEU A 50 -14.05 -0.14 12.30
C LEU A 50 -15.03 -1.32 12.27
N LEU A 51 -14.57 -2.45 11.70
CA LEU A 51 -15.38 -3.66 11.54
C LEU A 51 -15.27 -4.64 12.72
N GLU A 52 -14.52 -4.25 13.78
CA GLU A 52 -14.29 -5.08 14.98
C GLU A 52 -13.77 -6.48 14.64
N LEU A 53 -12.87 -6.57 13.65
CA LEU A 53 -12.34 -7.83 13.16
C LEU A 53 -11.55 -8.57 14.24
N SER A 54 -11.68 -9.89 14.25
CA SER A 54 -11.08 -10.82 15.19
C SER A 54 -9.90 -11.59 14.56
N LYS A 55 -9.31 -12.49 15.35
CA LYS A 55 -8.26 -13.40 14.87
C LYS A 55 -8.71 -14.39 13.78
N ASN A 56 -10.01 -14.54 13.56
CA ASN A 56 -10.58 -15.44 12.55
C ASN A 56 -10.84 -14.72 11.23
N ASP A 57 -10.62 -13.41 11.19
CA ASP A 57 -10.83 -12.57 10.00
C ASP A 57 -9.49 -12.26 9.32
N ALA A 58 -9.52 -12.01 8.03
CA ALA A 58 -8.35 -11.61 7.25
C ALA A 58 -8.58 -10.32 6.50
N VAL A 59 -7.61 -9.41 6.56
CA VAL A 59 -7.57 -8.22 5.71
C VAL A 59 -6.42 -8.39 4.73
N ILE A 60 -6.73 -8.39 3.44
CA ILE A 60 -5.75 -8.52 2.38
C ILE A 60 -5.49 -7.14 1.79
N THR A 61 -4.22 -6.80 1.62
CA THR A 61 -3.79 -5.56 0.98
C THR A 61 -2.58 -5.78 0.09
N VAL A 62 -2.22 -4.79 -0.72
CA VAL A 62 -1.11 -4.89 -1.68
C VAL A 62 0.11 -4.15 -1.15
N ALA A 63 1.24 -4.84 -1.07
CA ALA A 63 2.54 -4.21 -0.94
C ALA A 63 3.00 -3.80 -2.36
N THR A 64 2.93 -2.51 -2.66
CA THR A 64 3.15 -1.97 -4.01
C THR A 64 4.64 -1.87 -4.35
N ASP A 65 5.27 -0.80 -3.93
CA ASP A 65 6.66 -0.45 -4.19
C ASP A 65 7.54 -0.64 -2.95
N SER A 66 8.85 -0.61 -3.14
CA SER A 66 9.83 -0.74 -2.05
C SER A 66 10.18 0.61 -1.45
N GLY A 67 10.48 0.63 -0.14
CA GLY A 67 11.04 1.79 0.56
C GLY A 67 12.37 2.29 -0.02
N ALA A 68 13.08 1.46 -0.79
CA ALA A 68 14.32 1.85 -1.46
C ALA A 68 14.13 2.99 -2.48
N LEU A 69 12.94 3.15 -3.05
CA LEU A 69 12.63 4.21 -4.03
C LEU A 69 12.49 5.61 -3.40
N TYR A 70 12.45 5.72 -2.07
CA TYR A 70 12.13 6.96 -1.35
C TYR A 70 13.28 7.53 -0.54
N SER A 71 14.52 7.35 -0.98
CA SER A 71 15.72 7.80 -0.26
C SER A 71 15.75 9.32 -0.04
N SER A 72 15.39 10.11 -1.06
CA SER A 72 15.32 11.57 -0.97
C SER A 72 14.27 12.05 0.02
N GLU A 73 13.11 11.39 0.04
CA GLU A 73 12.02 11.70 0.95
C GLU A 73 12.37 11.40 2.40
N LYS A 74 13.15 10.34 2.64
CA LYS A 74 13.66 9.99 3.96
C LYS A 74 14.56 11.09 4.51
N ILE A 75 15.52 11.55 3.71
CA ILE A 75 16.45 12.63 4.08
C ILE A 75 15.68 13.93 4.35
N SER A 76 14.77 14.32 3.44
CA SER A 76 13.95 15.51 3.61
C SER A 76 13.07 15.46 4.87
N THR A 77 12.51 14.30 5.19
CA THR A 77 11.68 14.11 6.39
C THR A 77 12.53 14.21 7.65
N GLU A 78 13.72 13.59 7.66
CA GLU A 78 14.62 13.63 8.80
C GLU A 78 15.04 15.06 9.13
N SER A 79 15.50 15.81 8.16
CA SER A 79 15.93 17.20 8.36
C SER A 79 14.80 18.15 8.82
N LYS A 80 13.55 17.89 8.40
CA LYS A 80 12.41 18.76 8.75
C LYS A 80 11.73 18.41 10.06
N ILE A 81 11.65 17.12 10.40
CA ILE A 81 10.83 16.64 11.52
C ILE A 81 11.70 16.22 12.70
N PHE A 82 12.90 15.77 12.44
CA PHE A 82 13.87 15.29 13.44
C PHE A 82 15.22 15.98 13.25
N PRO A 83 15.30 17.33 13.42
CA PRO A 83 16.53 18.08 13.19
C PRO A 83 17.66 17.64 14.14
N ASP A 84 17.31 17.16 15.33
CA ASP A 84 18.25 16.62 16.34
C ASP A 84 18.49 15.10 16.16
N GLY A 85 17.97 14.52 15.08
CA GLY A 85 18.05 13.09 14.80
C GLY A 85 16.84 12.28 15.29
N PHE A 86 16.73 11.07 14.76
CA PHE A 86 15.67 10.12 15.15
C PHE A 86 16.23 9.15 16.18
N ASP A 87 15.92 9.35 17.46
CA ASP A 87 16.32 8.54 18.58
C ASP A 87 15.21 7.59 19.09
N LEU A 88 15.46 6.87 20.18
CA LEU A 88 14.48 5.94 20.78
C LEU A 88 13.27 6.66 21.39
N VAL A 89 13.42 7.90 21.83
CA VAL A 89 12.29 8.70 22.35
C VAL A 89 11.38 9.09 21.19
N ALA A 90 11.96 9.67 20.13
CA ALA A 90 11.25 10.02 18.92
C ALA A 90 10.57 8.78 18.28
N ALA A 91 11.20 7.61 18.32
CA ALA A 91 10.62 6.35 17.89
C ALA A 91 9.40 5.98 18.74
N GLY A 92 9.48 6.12 20.06
CA GLY A 92 8.36 5.86 20.97
C GLY A 92 7.17 6.78 20.73
N GLU A 93 7.41 8.08 20.62
CA GLU A 93 6.39 9.09 20.33
C GLU A 93 5.73 8.86 18.96
N THR A 94 6.53 8.60 17.93
CA THR A 94 6.06 8.31 16.59
C THR A 94 5.19 7.04 16.57
N TYR A 95 5.63 5.99 17.27
CA TYR A 95 4.85 4.75 17.37
C TYR A 95 3.53 4.96 18.09
N ALA A 96 3.55 5.66 19.22
CA ALA A 96 2.36 5.95 20.00
C ALA A 96 1.34 6.75 19.17
N ARG A 97 1.79 7.83 18.53
CA ARG A 97 0.91 8.74 17.78
C ARG A 97 0.36 8.13 16.49
N TYR A 98 1.19 7.45 15.71
CA TYR A 98 0.85 7.07 14.34
C TYR A 98 0.53 5.59 14.13
N LEU A 99 0.76 4.75 15.13
CA LEU A 99 0.45 3.32 15.08
C LEU A 99 -0.51 2.92 16.19
N LEU A 100 -0.14 3.09 17.47
CA LEU A 100 -1.04 2.77 18.58
C LEU A 100 -2.27 3.67 18.62
N GLY A 101 -2.09 4.97 18.37
CA GLY A 101 -3.17 5.96 18.32
C GLY A 101 -3.99 5.93 17.04
N THR A 102 -3.69 5.02 16.09
CA THR A 102 -4.52 4.87 14.88
C THR A 102 -5.92 4.43 15.26
N GLN A 103 -6.90 5.25 14.88
CA GLN A 103 -8.31 5.01 15.15
C GLN A 103 -9.09 4.88 13.85
N SER A 104 -10.42 4.76 13.93
CA SER A 104 -11.32 4.73 12.77
C SER A 104 -11.67 6.12 12.22
N ASP A 105 -10.92 7.17 12.60
CA ASP A 105 -11.04 8.51 12.06
C ASP A 105 -10.64 8.59 10.58
N HIS A 106 -11.17 9.59 9.86
CA HIS A 106 -10.93 9.79 8.42
C HIS A 106 -11.24 8.55 7.56
N ILE A 107 -12.28 7.81 7.93
CA ILE A 107 -12.87 6.75 7.13
C ILE A 107 -14.11 7.30 6.45
N LEU A 108 -14.26 7.02 5.16
CA LEU A 108 -15.44 7.32 4.39
C LEU A 108 -16.15 6.00 4.03
N GLU A 109 -17.32 5.78 4.60
CA GLU A 109 -18.22 4.74 4.13
C GLU A 109 -18.91 5.23 2.86
N THR A 110 -18.56 4.62 1.72
CA THR A 110 -18.97 5.14 0.42
C THR A 110 -20.43 4.81 0.09
N THR A 111 -21.21 5.84 -0.24
CA THR A 111 -22.53 5.70 -0.86
C THR A 111 -22.38 5.32 -2.33
N HIS A 112 -23.51 5.02 -2.99
CA HIS A 112 -23.53 4.81 -4.46
C HIS A 112 -22.98 6.03 -5.21
N ARG A 113 -23.34 7.23 -4.77
CA ARG A 113 -22.85 8.49 -5.37
C ARG A 113 -21.34 8.64 -5.21
N ASP A 114 -20.79 8.30 -4.05
CA ASP A 114 -19.36 8.39 -3.80
C ASP A 114 -18.58 7.40 -4.66
N ARG A 115 -19.06 6.18 -4.80
CA ARG A 115 -18.46 5.17 -5.68
C ARG A 115 -18.44 5.63 -7.14
N ASN A 116 -19.54 6.23 -7.63
CA ASN A 116 -19.60 6.80 -8.96
C ASN A 116 -18.60 7.96 -9.13
N ARG A 117 -18.50 8.83 -8.14
CA ARG A 117 -17.51 9.93 -8.14
C ARG A 117 -16.07 9.40 -8.21
N ILE A 118 -15.74 8.40 -7.41
CA ILE A 118 -14.41 7.77 -7.41
C ILE A 118 -14.12 7.11 -8.75
N PHE A 119 -15.08 6.36 -9.31
CA PHE A 119 -14.92 5.75 -10.62
C PHE A 119 -14.66 6.79 -11.71
N ASN A 120 -15.40 7.91 -11.68
CA ASN A 120 -15.29 8.98 -12.67
C ASN A 120 -13.96 9.75 -12.59
N LEU A 121 -13.19 9.67 -11.50
CA LEU A 121 -11.83 10.21 -11.46
C LEU A 121 -10.91 9.61 -12.53
N GLY A 122 -11.16 8.37 -12.92
CA GLY A 122 -10.44 7.71 -14.01
C GLY A 122 -10.77 8.23 -15.41
N TYR A 123 -11.86 8.98 -15.60
CA TYR A 123 -12.28 9.46 -16.91
C TYR A 123 -11.20 10.29 -17.61
N TYR A 124 -10.64 11.27 -16.92
CA TYR A 124 -9.61 12.14 -17.49
C TYR A 124 -8.37 11.38 -17.91
N THR A 125 -7.92 10.43 -17.12
CA THR A 125 -6.76 9.61 -17.44
C THR A 125 -7.02 8.66 -18.61
N TRP A 126 -8.12 7.92 -18.57
CA TRP A 126 -8.36 6.85 -19.52
C TRP A 126 -9.00 7.33 -20.83
N VAL A 127 -10.00 8.20 -20.74
CA VAL A 127 -10.72 8.68 -21.92
C VAL A 127 -9.98 9.85 -22.56
N GLU A 128 -9.69 10.92 -21.77
CA GLU A 128 -9.13 12.16 -22.30
C GLU A 128 -7.65 12.02 -22.68
N GLN A 129 -6.84 11.38 -21.83
CA GLN A 129 -5.38 11.31 -22.03
C GLN A 129 -4.95 10.06 -22.81
N GLN A 130 -5.61 8.94 -22.61
CA GLN A 130 -5.25 7.65 -23.22
C GLN A 130 -6.12 7.27 -24.41
N ASN A 131 -7.09 8.10 -24.79
CA ASN A 131 -8.02 7.88 -25.92
C ASN A 131 -8.80 6.56 -25.85
N ILE A 132 -9.06 6.05 -24.64
CA ILE A 132 -9.94 4.90 -24.46
C ILE A 132 -11.38 5.35 -24.73
N SER A 133 -12.15 4.57 -25.48
CA SER A 133 -13.54 4.92 -25.75
C SER A 133 -14.36 5.01 -24.47
N LEU A 134 -15.34 5.91 -24.45
CA LEU A 134 -16.25 6.04 -23.29
C LEU A 134 -16.98 4.72 -23.01
N ASN A 135 -17.33 3.99 -24.06
CA ASN A 135 -17.98 2.69 -23.91
C ASN A 135 -17.08 1.66 -23.20
N ASP A 136 -15.80 1.58 -23.56
CA ASP A 136 -14.84 0.70 -22.91
C ASP A 136 -14.58 1.15 -21.47
N PHE A 137 -14.48 2.47 -21.22
CA PHE A 137 -14.37 3.02 -19.89
C PHE A 137 -15.55 2.61 -18.99
N GLU A 138 -16.78 2.79 -19.44
CA GLU A 138 -18.01 2.47 -18.74
C GLU A 138 -18.22 0.95 -18.57
N SER A 139 -17.73 0.12 -19.53
CA SER A 139 -17.84 -1.35 -19.46
C SER A 139 -17.25 -1.94 -18.17
N ARG A 140 -16.26 -1.27 -17.56
CA ARG A 140 -15.64 -1.68 -16.30
C ARG A 140 -16.56 -1.63 -15.08
N ARG A 141 -17.75 -1.03 -15.21
CA ARG A 141 -18.79 -1.08 -14.17
C ARG A 141 -19.48 -2.44 -14.11
N ASP A 142 -19.44 -3.19 -15.21
CA ASP A 142 -20.03 -4.52 -15.30
C ASP A 142 -19.06 -5.59 -14.77
N GLN A 143 -19.54 -6.41 -13.85
CA GLN A 143 -18.76 -7.51 -13.31
C GLN A 143 -18.27 -8.49 -14.38
N ARG A 144 -19.02 -8.65 -15.47
CA ARG A 144 -18.67 -9.51 -16.61
C ARG A 144 -17.40 -9.05 -17.32
N PHE A 145 -17.10 -7.73 -17.31
CA PHE A 145 -15.83 -7.22 -17.84
C PHE A 145 -14.63 -7.85 -17.10
N TRP A 146 -14.66 -7.85 -15.77
CA TRP A 146 -13.60 -8.39 -14.95
C TRP A 146 -13.49 -9.91 -15.04
N GLN A 147 -14.64 -10.60 -15.15
CA GLN A 147 -14.65 -12.05 -15.36
C GLN A 147 -14.00 -12.43 -16.70
N LYS A 148 -14.31 -11.70 -17.78
CA LYS A 148 -13.66 -11.91 -19.09
C LYS A 148 -12.18 -11.63 -19.05
N LEU A 149 -11.76 -10.55 -18.37
CA LEU A 149 -10.34 -10.23 -18.22
C LEU A 149 -9.60 -11.34 -17.48
N HIS A 150 -10.20 -11.89 -16.42
CA HIS A 150 -9.63 -13.00 -15.68
C HIS A 150 -9.47 -14.27 -16.55
N GLN A 151 -10.38 -14.51 -17.47
CA GLN A 151 -10.31 -15.65 -18.41
C GLN A 151 -9.14 -15.54 -19.40
N LEU A 152 -8.54 -14.37 -19.58
CA LEU A 152 -7.35 -14.18 -20.42
C LEU A 152 -6.05 -14.66 -19.75
N LEU A 153 -6.02 -14.81 -18.43
CA LEU A 153 -4.80 -15.17 -17.71
C LEU A 153 -4.14 -16.45 -18.22
N PRO A 154 -4.84 -17.57 -18.43
CA PRO A 154 -4.23 -18.79 -18.98
C PRO A 154 -3.64 -18.59 -20.38
N ILE A 155 -4.27 -17.75 -21.20
CA ILE A 155 -3.79 -17.43 -22.56
C ILE A 155 -2.49 -16.64 -22.47
N TRP A 156 -2.42 -15.64 -21.59
CA TRP A 156 -1.21 -14.85 -21.37
C TRP A 156 -0.07 -15.69 -20.81
N ASP A 157 -0.35 -16.61 -19.90
CA ASP A 157 0.64 -17.54 -19.36
C ASP A 157 1.25 -18.40 -20.45
N GLU A 158 0.45 -18.88 -21.40
CA GLU A 158 0.93 -19.66 -22.53
C GLU A 158 1.79 -18.82 -23.48
N MET A 159 1.34 -17.59 -23.79
CA MET A 159 2.12 -16.65 -24.61
C MET A 159 3.47 -16.33 -23.97
N ILE A 160 3.51 -16.12 -22.64
CA ILE A 160 4.75 -15.87 -21.91
C ILE A 160 5.68 -17.09 -21.97
N ARG A 161 5.18 -18.30 -21.77
CA ARG A 161 5.98 -19.54 -21.88
C ARG A 161 6.54 -19.70 -23.28
N GLU A 162 5.75 -19.48 -24.31
CA GLU A 162 6.21 -19.53 -25.70
C GLU A 162 7.29 -18.47 -25.99
N PHE A 163 7.09 -17.22 -25.54
CA PHE A 163 8.07 -16.16 -25.67
C PHE A 163 9.38 -16.53 -24.98
N ASN A 164 9.34 -16.97 -23.73
CA ASN A 164 10.52 -17.38 -22.97
C ASN A 164 11.28 -18.52 -23.68
N LYS A 165 10.56 -19.51 -24.19
CA LYS A 165 11.16 -20.60 -24.96
C LYS A 165 11.87 -20.12 -26.24
N ARG A 166 11.29 -19.15 -26.96
CA ARG A 166 11.87 -18.58 -28.18
C ARG A 166 13.09 -17.71 -27.90
N THR A 167 13.11 -17.01 -26.76
CA THR A 167 14.20 -16.12 -26.36
C THR A 167 15.29 -16.80 -25.54
N GLY A 168 15.10 -18.05 -25.15
CA GLY A 168 16.03 -18.75 -24.27
C GLY A 168 16.08 -18.17 -22.84
N SER A 169 15.00 -17.53 -22.39
CA SER A 169 14.92 -16.86 -21.09
C SER A 169 14.52 -17.78 -19.92
N VAL A 170 14.47 -19.09 -20.14
CA VAL A 170 14.23 -20.15 -19.13
C VAL A 170 15.28 -21.20 -19.25
#